data_766d4a1063784d577e68841da29b0490
#
_entry.id   766d4a1063784d577e68841da29b0490
#
_cell.length_a   1.000
_cell.length_b   1.000
_cell.length_c   1.000
_cell.angle_alpha   90.00
_cell.angle_beta   90.00
_cell.angle_gamma   90.00
#
_symmetry.space_group_name_H-M   'P 1'
#
loop_
_entity.id
_entity.type
_entity.pdbx_description
1 polymer ?
#
loop_
_entity_poly.entity_id
_entity_poly.type
_entity_poly.pdbx_seq_one_letter_code
_entity_poly.pdbx_strand_id
1 'polypeptide(L)'
;MATRSKKADGEWSAGWAPIVDAPLNKTMHDLILNYSSAVLLERVIPDFRDGLKPGARRLMFVMDKLARKQVKSARIVGEVMGKYHPRGDSGIYTALTTMVNQGTPPAIGVGNWGSIVGGSLVDSPAAMRYTEAHLSKYGQSFFSPSYANPTVCTRVPNFDHNFTEPLVL
;
A
#
# COMPACT_ATOMS: atom_id res chain seq x y z
N MET A 1 -4.73 -25.06 -6.68
CA MET A 1 -4.57 -26.40 -7.35
C MET A 1 -4.17 -26.15 -8.79
N ALA A 2 -2.95 -26.50 -9.17
CA ALA A 2 -2.50 -26.35 -10.55
C ALA A 2 -3.20 -27.44 -11.42
N THR A 3 -3.98 -27.02 -12.38
CA THR A 3 -4.62 -27.89 -13.36
C THR A 3 -3.55 -28.52 -14.26
N ARG A 4 -3.42 -29.83 -14.21
CA ARG A 4 -2.56 -30.60 -15.11
C ARG A 4 -3.10 -30.47 -16.52
N SER A 5 -2.35 -29.85 -17.43
CA SER A 5 -2.68 -29.90 -18.86
C SER A 5 -2.11 -31.14 -19.52
N LYS A 6 -2.91 -31.75 -20.37
CA LYS A 6 -2.54 -32.97 -21.11
C LYS A 6 -1.74 -32.61 -22.37
N LYS A 7 -0.60 -33.24 -22.58
CA LYS A 7 0.12 -33.16 -23.87
C LYS A 7 -0.72 -33.74 -24.98
N ALA A 8 -0.56 -33.25 -26.21
CA ALA A 8 -1.31 -33.72 -27.38
C ALA A 8 -1.09 -35.21 -27.71
N ASP A 9 -0.02 -35.81 -27.23
CA ASP A 9 0.41 -37.19 -27.41
C ASP A 9 0.13 -38.11 -26.20
N GLY A 10 -0.52 -37.61 -25.16
CA GLY A 10 -0.96 -38.43 -24.02
C GLY A 10 0.09 -38.75 -22.96
N GLU A 11 1.35 -38.39 -23.15
CA GLU A 11 2.40 -38.58 -22.16
C GLU A 11 2.55 -37.37 -21.22
N TRP A 12 2.64 -37.61 -19.91
CA TRP A 12 2.90 -36.62 -18.90
C TRP A 12 4.40 -36.57 -18.61
N SER A 13 5.05 -35.47 -18.93
CA SER A 13 6.40 -35.25 -18.43
C SER A 13 6.33 -35.08 -16.90
N ALA A 14 7.08 -35.88 -16.19
CA ALA A 14 7.11 -35.99 -14.73
C ALA A 14 7.20 -34.61 -14.03
N GLY A 15 6.06 -34.05 -13.66
CA GLY A 15 5.99 -32.91 -12.76
C GLY A 15 6.30 -31.50 -13.30
N TRP A 16 6.75 -31.34 -14.53
CA TRP A 16 7.11 -30.07 -15.16
C TRP A 16 6.02 -29.61 -16.13
N ALA A 17 5.77 -28.30 -16.16
CA ALA A 17 4.91 -27.71 -17.17
C ALA A 17 5.51 -27.92 -18.58
N PRO A 18 4.67 -28.09 -19.65
CA PRO A 18 5.18 -28.27 -21.00
C PRO A 18 6.06 -27.10 -21.42
N ILE A 19 7.18 -27.39 -22.05
CA ILE A 19 8.05 -26.37 -22.63
C ILE A 19 7.31 -25.76 -23.82
N VAL A 20 7.12 -24.46 -23.78
CA VAL A 20 6.49 -23.68 -24.85
C VAL A 20 7.54 -22.80 -25.48
N ASP A 21 7.74 -22.91 -26.78
CA ASP A 21 8.60 -22.00 -27.52
C ASP A 21 7.93 -20.63 -27.65
N ALA A 22 8.55 -19.61 -27.07
CA ALA A 22 8.07 -18.25 -27.14
C ALA A 22 9.22 -17.31 -27.58
N PRO A 23 9.00 -16.42 -28.56
CA PRO A 23 10.02 -15.47 -28.96
C PRO A 23 10.31 -14.51 -27.80
N LEU A 24 11.59 -14.41 -27.42
CA LEU A 24 12.05 -13.67 -26.23
C LEU A 24 11.59 -12.22 -26.23
N ASN A 25 11.70 -11.52 -27.35
CA ASN A 25 11.31 -10.13 -27.48
C ASN A 25 9.82 -9.91 -27.20
N LYS A 26 8.94 -10.76 -27.72
CA LYS A 26 7.50 -10.67 -27.47
C LYS A 26 7.17 -10.96 -26.01
N THR A 27 7.74 -12.04 -25.48
CA THR A 27 7.52 -12.43 -24.08
C THR A 27 8.00 -11.33 -23.11
N MET A 28 9.17 -10.75 -23.34
CA MET A 28 9.68 -9.65 -22.54
C MET A 28 8.78 -8.40 -22.66
N HIS A 29 8.35 -8.04 -23.85
CA HIS A 29 7.44 -6.92 -24.07
C HIS A 29 6.15 -7.08 -23.28
N ASP A 30 5.49 -8.25 -23.40
CA ASP A 30 4.23 -8.52 -22.71
C ASP A 30 4.40 -8.53 -21.17
N LEU A 31 5.50 -9.12 -20.68
CA LEU A 31 5.80 -9.12 -19.23
C LEU A 31 6.09 -7.72 -18.69
N ILE A 32 6.87 -6.90 -19.42
CA ILE A 32 7.16 -5.52 -19.02
C ILE A 32 5.88 -4.69 -19.04
N LEU A 33 5.04 -4.84 -20.07
CA LEU A 33 3.78 -4.12 -20.17
C LEU A 33 2.84 -4.45 -19.00
N ASN A 34 2.66 -5.73 -18.71
CA ASN A 34 1.82 -6.21 -17.61
C ASN A 34 2.35 -5.73 -16.26
N TYR A 35 3.66 -5.85 -16.03
CA TYR A 35 4.29 -5.38 -14.80
C TYR A 35 4.17 -3.86 -14.64
N SER A 36 4.45 -3.09 -15.69
CA SER A 36 4.36 -1.63 -15.65
C SER A 36 2.93 -1.17 -15.39
N SER A 37 1.95 -1.79 -16.04
CA SER A 37 0.53 -1.48 -15.81
C SER A 37 0.11 -1.75 -14.37
N ALA A 38 0.49 -2.89 -13.81
CA ALA A 38 0.22 -3.23 -12.41
C ALA A 38 0.87 -2.24 -11.45
N VAL A 39 2.14 -1.87 -11.67
CA VAL A 39 2.84 -0.90 -10.83
C VAL A 39 2.20 0.49 -10.90
N LEU A 40 1.79 0.94 -12.08
CA LEU A 40 1.12 2.23 -12.24
C LEU A 40 -0.18 2.27 -11.46
N LEU A 41 -1.03 1.26 -11.60
CA LEU A 41 -2.35 1.21 -10.96
C LEU A 41 -2.27 1.00 -9.46
N GLU A 42 -1.37 0.13 -8.99
CA GLU A 42 -1.31 -0.24 -7.58
C GLU A 42 -0.43 0.66 -6.70
N ARG A 43 0.46 1.47 -7.29
CA ARG A 43 1.46 2.21 -6.51
C ARG A 43 1.60 3.67 -6.86
N VAL A 44 1.50 4.02 -8.14
CA VAL A 44 1.94 5.33 -8.63
C VAL A 44 0.79 6.31 -8.72
N ILE A 45 -0.32 5.90 -9.31
CA ILE A 45 -1.44 6.79 -9.62
C ILE A 45 -2.34 6.95 -8.38
N PRO A 46 -2.54 8.19 -7.90
CA PRO A 46 -3.53 8.45 -6.87
C PRO A 46 -4.95 8.34 -7.47
N ASP A 47 -5.90 7.90 -6.68
CA ASP A 47 -7.31 7.89 -7.06
C ASP A 47 -7.84 9.34 -7.10
N PHE A 48 -8.58 9.70 -8.16
CA PHE A 48 -9.09 11.05 -8.34
C PHE A 48 -10.17 11.43 -7.31
N ARG A 49 -10.79 10.45 -6.65
CA ARG A 49 -11.86 10.65 -5.68
C ARG A 49 -11.36 11.09 -4.32
N ASP A 50 -10.28 10.49 -3.83
CA ASP A 50 -9.68 10.80 -2.52
C ASP A 50 -8.27 11.41 -2.61
N GLY A 51 -7.70 11.46 -3.81
CA GLY A 51 -6.33 11.97 -4.03
C GLY A 51 -5.23 11.11 -3.42
N LEU A 52 -5.54 9.91 -2.94
CA LEU A 52 -4.61 9.06 -2.22
C LEU A 52 -4.07 7.94 -3.10
N LYS A 53 -2.80 7.63 -2.93
CA LYS A 53 -2.21 6.39 -3.45
C LYS A 53 -2.70 5.20 -2.62
N PRO A 54 -2.82 3.99 -3.20
CA PRO A 54 -3.33 2.83 -2.48
C PRO A 54 -2.60 2.53 -1.15
N GLY A 55 -1.27 2.68 -1.12
CA GLY A 55 -0.50 2.49 0.10
C GLY A 55 -0.82 3.52 1.20
N ALA A 56 -1.00 4.79 0.82
CA ALA A 56 -1.39 5.86 1.74
C ALA A 56 -2.81 5.65 2.28
N ARG A 57 -3.73 5.22 1.43
CA ARG A 57 -5.11 4.91 1.82
C ARG A 57 -5.18 3.78 2.84
N ARG A 58 -4.46 2.68 2.61
CA ARG A 58 -4.35 1.57 3.56
C ARG A 58 -3.77 2.01 4.90
N LEU A 59 -2.76 2.87 4.85
CA LEU A 59 -2.14 3.44 6.04
C LEU A 59 -3.13 4.28 6.84
N MET A 60 -3.84 5.21 6.21
CA MET A 60 -4.87 6.01 6.87
C MET A 60 -6.00 5.15 7.45
N PHE A 61 -6.43 4.14 6.73
CA PHE A 61 -7.47 3.22 7.19
C PHE A 61 -7.05 2.45 8.45
N VAL A 62 -5.81 2.00 8.53
CA VAL A 62 -5.28 1.37 9.75
C VAL A 62 -5.15 2.40 10.87
N MET A 63 -4.71 3.61 10.56
CA MET A 63 -4.60 4.68 11.55
C MET A 63 -5.97 5.07 12.13
N ASP A 64 -7.04 5.05 11.36
CA ASP A 64 -8.38 5.30 11.90
C ASP A 64 -8.80 4.26 12.94
N LYS A 65 -8.41 3.01 12.73
CA LYS A 65 -8.70 1.92 13.66
C LYS A 65 -7.83 1.92 14.92
N LEU A 66 -6.55 2.27 14.79
CA LEU A 66 -5.56 2.10 15.86
C LEU A 66 -5.07 3.41 16.46
N ALA A 67 -4.95 4.44 15.64
CA ALA A 67 -4.16 5.65 15.93
C ALA A 67 -5.01 6.91 15.99
N ARG A 68 -6.24 6.83 16.48
CA ARG A 68 -7.02 8.02 16.89
C ARG A 68 -6.39 8.71 18.10
N LYS A 69 -5.65 7.94 18.90
CA LYS A 69 -4.74 8.43 19.94
C LYS A 69 -3.31 8.12 19.51
N GLN A 70 -2.34 8.73 20.15
CA GLN A 70 -0.93 8.55 19.89
C GLN A 70 -0.49 7.08 20.07
N VAL A 71 0.12 6.51 19.02
CA VAL A 71 0.57 5.12 18.96
C VAL A 71 1.96 5.05 18.33
N LYS A 72 2.77 4.11 18.75
CA LYS A 72 4.10 3.83 18.14
C LYS A 72 3.99 3.55 16.66
N SER A 73 4.84 4.22 15.86
CA SER A 73 4.85 4.05 14.40
C SER A 73 5.11 2.60 13.99
N ALA A 74 5.95 1.88 14.72
CA ALA A 74 6.21 0.47 14.48
C ALA A 74 4.94 -0.40 14.55
N ARG A 75 3.99 -0.08 15.45
CA ARG A 75 2.72 -0.79 15.53
C ARG A 75 1.82 -0.51 14.34
N ILE A 76 1.77 0.76 13.90
CA ILE A 76 1.00 1.15 12.72
C ILE A 76 1.55 0.45 11.47
N VAL A 77 2.87 0.52 11.26
CA VAL A 77 3.55 -0.11 10.13
C VAL A 77 3.35 -1.62 10.13
N GLY A 78 3.49 -2.28 11.29
CA GLY A 78 3.30 -3.72 11.43
C GLY A 78 1.88 -4.18 11.09
N GLU A 79 0.86 -3.43 11.52
CA GLU A 79 -0.54 -3.74 11.23
C GLU A 79 -0.87 -3.56 9.73
N VAL A 80 -0.33 -2.50 9.11
CA VAL A 80 -0.47 -2.28 7.66
C VAL A 80 0.18 -3.40 6.88
N MET A 81 1.43 -3.74 7.24
CA MET A 81 2.20 -4.77 6.56
C MET A 81 1.55 -6.15 6.70
N GLY A 82 1.09 -6.47 7.89
CA GLY A 82 0.54 -7.80 8.18
C GLY A 82 -0.84 -8.06 7.56
N LYS A 83 -1.66 -7.02 7.33
CA LYS A 83 -3.05 -7.22 6.91
C LYS A 83 -3.39 -6.67 5.54
N TYR A 84 -2.76 -5.58 5.11
CA TYR A 84 -3.22 -4.84 3.93
C TYR A 84 -2.16 -4.64 2.86
N HIS A 85 -0.89 -4.59 3.24
CA HIS A 85 0.18 -4.27 2.32
C HIS A 85 1.43 -5.13 2.56
N PRO A 86 1.49 -6.38 2.04
CA PRO A 86 2.55 -7.35 2.30
C PRO A 86 3.84 -6.98 1.54
N ARG A 87 4.35 -5.80 1.83
CA ARG A 87 5.59 -5.27 1.26
C ARG A 87 6.48 -4.78 2.39
N GLY A 88 7.73 -4.45 2.09
CA GLY A 88 8.69 -4.04 3.11
C GLY A 88 8.22 -2.85 3.96
N ASP A 89 8.58 -2.89 5.23
CA ASP A 89 8.25 -1.89 6.25
C ASP A 89 8.77 -0.48 5.92
N SER A 90 9.92 -0.39 5.26
CA SER A 90 10.56 0.88 4.90
C SER A 90 9.67 1.74 3.99
N GLY A 91 9.02 1.14 3.00
CA GLY A 91 8.10 1.85 2.10
C GLY A 91 6.88 2.40 2.83
N ILE A 92 6.30 1.61 3.76
CA ILE A 92 5.16 2.01 4.58
C ILE A 92 5.57 3.14 5.53
N TYR A 93 6.74 3.03 6.16
CA TYR A 93 7.24 4.06 7.06
C TYR A 93 7.56 5.37 6.33
N THR A 94 8.14 5.29 5.13
CA THR A 94 8.36 6.46 4.26
C THR A 94 7.04 7.15 3.90
N ALA A 95 6.00 6.38 3.57
CA ALA A 95 4.67 6.93 3.32
C ALA A 95 4.11 7.66 4.55
N LEU A 96 4.25 7.08 5.75
CA LEU A 96 3.85 7.70 7.01
C LEU A 96 4.62 9.00 7.27
N THR A 97 5.94 9.00 7.05
CA THR A 97 6.80 10.20 7.17
C THR A 97 6.33 11.30 6.23
N THR A 98 6.05 10.94 4.97
CA THR A 98 5.53 11.90 4.00
C THR A 98 4.20 12.51 4.46
N MET A 99 3.28 11.71 5.00
CA MET A 99 1.98 12.18 5.50
C MET A 99 2.12 13.12 6.70
N VAL A 100 3.09 12.86 7.60
CA VAL A 100 3.37 13.73 8.76
C VAL A 100 3.98 15.05 8.33
N ASN A 101 4.80 15.02 7.27
CA ASN A 101 5.56 16.18 6.80
C ASN A 101 4.84 17.03 5.73
N GLN A 102 3.59 16.73 5.40
CA GLN A 102 2.81 17.54 4.45
C GLN A 102 2.36 18.87 5.05
N GLY A 103 2.12 19.87 4.21
CA GLY A 103 1.65 21.21 4.64
C GLY A 103 0.30 21.18 5.37
N THR A 104 -0.59 20.25 4.99
CA THR A 104 -1.83 19.93 5.72
C THR A 104 -1.78 18.44 6.09
N PRO A 105 -1.15 18.11 7.23
CA PRO A 105 -0.84 16.71 7.50
C PRO A 105 -2.09 15.92 7.92
N PRO A 106 -2.40 14.81 7.25
CA PRO A 106 -3.44 13.89 7.68
C PRO A 106 -3.04 13.12 8.95
N ALA A 107 -1.74 13.00 9.22
CA ALA A 107 -1.19 12.38 10.41
C ALA A 107 -0.30 13.38 11.16
N ILE A 108 -0.41 13.39 12.48
CA ILE A 108 0.46 14.17 13.37
C ILE A 108 1.49 13.23 13.97
N GLY A 109 2.76 13.58 13.84
CA GLY A 109 3.87 12.81 14.37
C GLY A 109 4.45 13.41 15.64
N VAL A 110 4.94 12.55 16.52
CA VAL A 110 5.70 12.91 17.73
C VAL A 110 7.05 12.22 17.66
N GLY A 111 8.10 12.95 17.92
CA GLY A 111 9.49 12.51 17.78
C GLY A 111 10.17 13.17 16.57
N ASN A 112 11.30 12.63 16.15
CA ASN A 112 12.05 13.15 15.01
C ASN A 112 11.55 12.50 13.70
N TRP A 113 10.89 13.29 12.88
CA TRP A 113 10.36 12.89 11.57
C TRP A 113 11.19 13.41 10.40
N GLY A 114 12.40 13.88 10.68
CA GLY A 114 13.26 14.51 9.69
C GLY A 114 12.90 15.97 9.44
N SER A 115 13.57 16.59 8.49
CA SER A 115 13.36 17.98 8.09
C SER A 115 12.81 18.07 6.68
N ILE A 116 11.77 18.89 6.49
CA ILE A 116 11.22 19.21 5.16
C ILE A 116 12.02 20.35 4.52
N VAL A 117 12.52 21.27 5.36
CA VAL A 117 13.28 22.44 4.92
C VAL A 117 14.74 22.03 4.81
N GLY A 118 15.09 21.43 3.67
CA GLY A 118 16.44 20.96 3.43
C GLY A 118 17.28 21.96 2.67
N GLY A 119 18.36 22.38 3.32
CA GLY A 119 19.57 22.63 2.61
C GLY A 119 20.28 21.30 2.30
N SER A 120 21.57 21.33 2.10
CA SER A 120 22.43 20.18 1.73
C SER A 120 22.40 18.97 2.69
N LEU A 121 21.76 19.08 3.85
CA LEU A 121 21.62 18.04 4.88
C LEU A 121 20.12 17.88 5.21
N VAL A 122 19.46 17.04 4.44
CA VAL A 122 18.09 16.60 4.80
C VAL A 122 18.23 15.58 5.91
N ASP A 123 17.80 15.96 7.12
CA ASP A 123 17.79 15.03 8.24
C ASP A 123 16.81 13.89 7.98
N SER A 124 17.31 12.66 8.07
CA SER A 124 16.48 11.47 7.96
C SER A 124 15.59 11.32 9.20
N PRO A 125 14.39 10.78 9.06
CA PRO A 125 13.54 10.47 10.20
C PRO A 125 14.19 9.42 11.10
N ALA A 126 13.93 9.49 12.39
CA ALA A 126 14.35 8.45 13.33
C ALA A 126 13.66 7.12 12.99
N ALA A 127 14.24 6.01 13.42
CA ALA A 127 13.64 4.69 13.20
C ALA A 127 12.23 4.61 13.82
N MET A 128 11.31 3.87 13.19
CA MET A 128 9.90 3.78 13.54
C MET A 128 9.62 3.35 15.00
N ARG A 129 10.60 2.73 15.67
CA ARG A 129 10.52 2.36 17.10
C ARG A 129 10.59 3.57 18.04
N TYR A 130 11.15 4.68 17.58
CA TYR A 130 11.32 5.90 18.38
C TYR A 130 10.24 6.95 18.12
N THR A 131 9.53 6.85 17.01
CA THR A 131 8.49 7.80 16.61
C THR A 131 7.10 7.30 16.98
N GLU A 132 6.18 8.24 17.14
CA GLU A 132 4.76 7.98 17.37
C GLU A 132 3.92 8.84 16.45
N ALA A 133 2.74 8.36 16.09
CA ALA A 133 1.84 9.11 15.23
C ALA A 133 0.37 8.87 15.62
N HIS A 134 -0.47 9.82 15.22
CA HIS A 134 -1.92 9.70 15.32
C HIS A 134 -2.59 10.48 14.20
N LEU A 135 -3.87 10.19 13.92
CA LEU A 135 -4.64 10.93 12.93
C LEU A 135 -4.91 12.36 13.39
N SER A 136 -4.66 13.34 12.52
CA SER A 136 -5.08 14.72 12.71
C SER A 136 -6.61 14.84 12.60
N LYS A 137 -7.15 16.00 12.99
CA LYS A 137 -8.57 16.32 12.74
C LYS A 137 -8.92 16.26 11.25
N TYR A 138 -8.01 16.72 10.41
CA TYR A 138 -8.14 16.62 8.96
C TYR A 138 -8.14 15.16 8.50
N GLY A 139 -7.21 14.33 8.97
CA GLY A 139 -7.20 12.89 8.66
C GLY A 139 -8.46 12.16 9.13
N GLN A 140 -9.02 12.55 10.27
CA GLN A 140 -10.26 11.98 10.78
C GLN A 140 -11.49 12.37 9.95
N SER A 141 -11.48 13.51 9.28
CA SER A 141 -12.60 13.95 8.45
C SER A 141 -12.87 13.01 7.26
N PHE A 142 -11.85 12.34 6.73
CA PHE A 142 -12.02 11.33 5.68
C PHE A 142 -12.92 10.16 6.11
N PHE A 143 -12.98 9.87 7.40
CA PHE A 143 -13.78 8.78 7.98
C PHE A 143 -15.09 9.26 8.61
N SER A 144 -15.42 10.53 8.45
CA SER A 144 -16.66 11.08 8.97
C SER A 144 -17.86 10.57 8.16
N PRO A 145 -18.97 10.15 8.82
CA PRO A 145 -20.19 9.74 8.13
C PRO A 145 -20.75 10.80 7.17
N SER A 146 -20.46 12.08 7.43
CA SER A 146 -20.88 13.19 6.58
C SER A 146 -20.20 13.22 5.20
N TYR A 147 -19.02 12.64 5.08
CA TYR A 147 -18.27 12.55 3.84
C TYR A 147 -18.23 11.12 3.26
N ALA A 148 -18.50 10.13 4.09
CA ALA A 148 -18.55 8.73 3.68
C ALA A 148 -19.82 8.45 2.88
N ASN A 149 -19.77 8.66 1.57
CA ASN A 149 -20.83 8.20 0.69
C ASN A 149 -20.72 6.67 0.52
N PRO A 150 -21.73 5.88 0.97
CA PRO A 150 -21.67 4.42 0.86
C PRO A 150 -21.54 3.91 -0.58
N THR A 151 -21.94 4.71 -1.57
CA THR A 151 -21.80 4.38 -2.98
C THR A 151 -20.35 4.52 -3.46
N VAL A 152 -19.56 5.37 -2.83
CA VAL A 152 -18.16 5.66 -3.20
C VAL A 152 -17.19 4.88 -2.31
N CYS A 153 -17.51 4.74 -1.02
CA CYS A 153 -16.67 4.04 -0.05
C CYS A 153 -16.87 2.52 -0.11
N THR A 154 -16.71 1.95 -1.28
CA THR A 154 -16.79 0.50 -1.47
C THR A 154 -15.64 -0.19 -0.78
N ARG A 155 -15.94 -1.29 -0.09
CA ARG A 155 -14.92 -2.15 0.52
C ARG A 155 -14.64 -3.35 -0.38
N VAL A 156 -13.37 -3.66 -0.53
CA VAL A 156 -12.89 -4.80 -1.30
C VAL A 156 -12.08 -5.75 -0.41
N PRO A 157 -12.01 -7.04 -0.73
CA PRO A 157 -11.11 -7.95 -0.02
C PRO A 157 -9.65 -7.48 -0.15
N ASN A 158 -8.88 -7.68 0.92
CA ASN A 158 -7.43 -7.50 0.88
C ASN A 158 -6.78 -8.65 0.08
N PHE A 159 -5.45 -8.63 -0.04
CA PHE A 159 -4.67 -9.64 -0.77
C PHE A 159 -4.87 -11.09 -0.25
N ASP A 160 -5.20 -11.28 1.02
CA ASP A 160 -5.45 -12.58 1.67
C ASP A 160 -6.91 -13.01 1.66
N HIS A 161 -7.82 -12.14 1.24
CA HIS A 161 -9.27 -12.30 1.36
C HIS A 161 -9.81 -12.46 2.80
N ASN A 162 -8.96 -12.29 3.80
CA ASN A 162 -9.32 -12.40 5.22
C ASN A 162 -9.85 -11.11 5.82
N PHE A 163 -9.51 -9.97 5.23
CA PHE A 163 -9.91 -8.64 5.67
C PHE A 163 -10.49 -7.84 4.52
N THR A 164 -11.20 -6.78 4.85
CA THR A 164 -11.68 -5.82 3.86
C THR A 164 -10.97 -4.49 4.02
N GLU A 165 -10.60 -3.89 2.90
CA GLU A 165 -10.01 -2.56 2.82
C GLU A 165 -10.89 -1.61 2.01
N PRO A 166 -10.83 -0.29 2.23
CA PRO A 166 -11.58 0.66 1.42
C PRO A 166 -10.94 0.78 0.04
N LEU A 167 -11.78 0.79 -0.99
CA LEU A 167 -11.38 1.13 -2.35
C LEU A 167 -11.12 2.64 -2.45
N VAL A 168 -11.90 3.42 -1.70
CA VAL A 168 -11.82 4.89 -1.56
C VAL A 168 -12.16 5.26 -0.12
N LEU A 169 -11.58 6.33 0.43
CA LEU A 169 -11.90 6.88 1.75
C LEU A 169 -12.96 7.97 1.68
#